data_d14ab95e43eb9b5843b683711282498b
#
_entry.id   d14ab95e43eb9b5843b683711282498b
#
_cell.length_a   1.000
_cell.length_b   1.000
_cell.length_c   1.000
_cell.angle_alpha   90.00
_cell.angle_beta   90.00
_cell.angle_gamma   90.00
#
_symmetry.space_group_name_H-M   'P 1'
#
loop_
_entity.id
_entity.type
_entity.pdbx_description
1 polymer ?
#
loop_
_entity_poly.entity_id
_entity_poly.type
_entity_poly.pdbx_seq_one_letter_code
_entity_poly.pdbx_strand_id
1 'polypeptide(L)'
;SSYHGPHMTTLYTAFYKAGFHVVGFPSPTSLPFMVAASTSGVPGLLEDDTRDLYRVMKLAGEQKLSKKLEVTDFYVTGYSLGGAQTAFIMKLDEQEKAFNFKKGLMINPPVRLYSSISLLDRMLENIPGGVDNFYQFYNRLVEEIGRVYKRADSVEIGEDFLYQAFNAVNPDNEELAALIGVSFRISSANMAYTSDLMTDFGYIKPANMIMTKNSSPGLMMPVAHRLGFTDFFHAYFFPYHQARDPSVTRSGLIEAMSLTDIEDYLRSAEKIEVMHNENDIILEPGEIDFFREVFGPRAKIYPTGGHCGNMAYRDNVAHMVSVVQD
;
A
#
# COMPACT_ATOMS: atom_id res chain seq x y z
N SER A 1 0.18 4.56 0.33
CA SER A 1 -0.58 5.48 -0.54
C SER A 1 -1.18 6.63 0.27
N SER A 2 -1.38 7.76 -0.38
CA SER A 2 -2.02 8.94 0.21
C SER A 2 -3.53 8.72 0.35
N TYR A 3 -4.13 9.24 1.43
CA TYR A 3 -5.59 9.27 1.60
C TYR A 3 -6.32 10.25 0.63
N HIS A 4 -5.59 10.94 -0.23
CA HIS A 4 -6.08 11.80 -1.31
C HIS A 4 -5.83 11.23 -2.73
N GLY A 5 -5.39 9.97 -2.83
CA GLY A 5 -5.14 9.36 -4.14
C GLY A 5 -6.42 9.06 -4.93
N PRO A 6 -6.35 8.89 -6.26
CA PRO A 6 -7.52 8.62 -7.11
C PRO A 6 -8.35 7.42 -6.66
N HIS A 7 -7.72 6.32 -6.26
CA HIS A 7 -8.41 5.14 -5.74
C HIS A 7 -9.18 5.42 -4.45
N MET A 8 -8.61 6.23 -3.54
CA MET A 8 -9.34 6.65 -2.34
C MET A 8 -10.52 7.55 -2.68
N THR A 9 -10.37 8.46 -3.66
CA THR A 9 -11.47 9.29 -4.14
C THR A 9 -12.60 8.45 -4.72
N THR A 10 -12.26 7.39 -5.47
CA THR A 10 -13.26 6.42 -5.97
C THR A 10 -14.03 5.77 -4.82
N LEU A 11 -13.33 5.26 -3.79
CA LEU A 11 -13.97 4.65 -2.62
C LEU A 11 -14.85 5.64 -1.85
N TYR A 12 -14.34 6.85 -1.58
CA TYR A 12 -15.13 7.89 -0.91
C TYR A 12 -16.42 8.19 -1.67
N THR A 13 -16.29 8.38 -3.00
CA THR A 13 -17.42 8.73 -3.84
C THR A 13 -18.44 7.60 -3.92
N ALA A 14 -17.98 6.36 -4.10
CA ALA A 14 -18.83 5.19 -4.23
C ALA A 14 -19.68 4.97 -2.97
N PHE A 15 -19.01 4.88 -1.81
CA PHE A 15 -19.70 4.60 -0.55
C PHE A 15 -20.51 5.80 -0.04
N TYR A 16 -20.05 7.04 -0.23
CA TYR A 16 -20.82 8.21 0.13
C TYR A 16 -22.13 8.32 -0.67
N LYS A 17 -22.06 8.06 -1.99
CA LYS A 17 -23.27 8.01 -2.83
C LYS A 17 -24.22 6.88 -2.47
N ALA A 18 -23.70 5.79 -1.91
CA ALA A 18 -24.49 4.67 -1.39
C ALA A 18 -25.09 4.94 0.01
N GLY A 19 -24.85 6.12 0.61
CA GLY A 19 -25.43 6.53 1.88
C GLY A 19 -24.56 6.29 3.12
N PHE A 20 -23.30 5.93 2.94
CA PHE A 20 -22.37 5.71 4.05
C PHE A 20 -21.59 6.96 4.42
N HIS A 21 -21.29 7.14 5.70
CA HIS A 21 -20.22 8.02 6.15
C HIS A 21 -18.88 7.31 5.93
N VAL A 22 -17.94 7.98 5.28
CA VAL A 22 -16.65 7.37 4.89
C VAL A 22 -15.51 8.08 5.58
N VAL A 23 -14.63 7.31 6.19
CA VAL A 23 -13.40 7.80 6.82
C VAL A 23 -12.20 7.06 6.23
N GLY A 24 -11.27 7.80 5.66
CA GLY A 24 -10.05 7.21 5.10
C GLY A 24 -8.85 7.41 6.00
N PHE A 25 -8.03 6.37 6.06
CA PHE A 25 -6.78 6.36 6.80
C PHE A 25 -5.59 6.20 5.84
N PRO A 26 -4.47 6.89 6.09
CA PRO A 26 -3.25 6.68 5.32
C PRO A 26 -2.66 5.30 5.64
N SER A 27 -1.93 4.74 4.66
CA SER A 27 -1.20 3.49 4.88
C SER A 27 -0.16 3.64 6.01
N PRO A 28 0.05 2.61 6.84
CA PRO A 28 1.14 2.56 7.81
C PRO A 28 2.53 2.81 7.21
N THR A 29 2.72 2.54 5.92
CA THR A 29 3.97 2.84 5.19
C THR A 29 4.09 4.29 4.73
N SER A 30 3.06 5.12 4.94
CA SER A 30 3.14 6.55 4.59
C SER A 30 3.91 7.33 5.64
N LEU A 31 4.72 8.30 5.22
CA LEU A 31 5.57 9.07 6.13
C LEU A 31 4.78 9.75 7.26
N PRO A 32 3.63 10.41 7.00
CA PRO A 32 2.84 11.00 8.07
C PRO A 32 2.37 9.99 9.11
N PHE A 33 1.98 8.78 8.68
CA PHE A 33 1.55 7.73 9.61
C PHE A 33 2.74 7.18 10.40
N MET A 34 3.86 6.90 9.74
CA MET A 34 5.07 6.41 10.40
C MET A 34 5.49 7.33 11.54
N VAL A 35 5.59 8.63 11.27
CA VAL A 35 6.05 9.63 12.25
C VAL A 35 5.04 9.86 13.37
N ALA A 36 3.74 9.83 13.06
CA ALA A 36 2.70 10.22 14.03
C ALA A 36 2.11 9.02 14.78
N ALA A 37 2.14 7.82 14.21
CA ALA A 37 1.33 6.71 14.69
C ALA A 37 2.05 5.35 14.75
N SER A 38 3.15 5.13 14.03
CA SER A 38 3.87 3.85 14.10
C SER A 38 4.58 3.69 15.44
N THR A 39 4.37 2.55 16.09
CA THR A 39 5.05 2.20 17.34
C THR A 39 6.45 1.64 17.11
N SER A 40 6.69 0.97 15.98
CA SER A 40 7.99 0.41 15.62
C SER A 40 8.89 1.40 14.89
N GLY A 41 8.29 2.32 14.12
CA GLY A 41 9.00 3.13 13.13
C GLY A 41 9.46 2.34 11.90
N VAL A 42 9.19 1.03 11.84
CA VAL A 42 9.61 0.11 10.78
C VAL A 42 8.40 -0.67 10.29
N PRO A 43 7.59 -0.10 9.40
CA PRO A 43 6.40 -0.75 8.88
C PRO A 43 6.76 -1.93 7.97
N GLY A 44 5.85 -2.89 7.87
CA GLY A 44 5.96 -4.06 7.01
C GLY A 44 5.45 -5.35 7.64
N LEU A 45 5.46 -5.48 8.98
CA LEU A 45 4.76 -6.57 9.65
C LEU A 45 3.26 -6.25 9.70
N LEU A 46 2.46 -7.06 9.03
CA LEU A 46 1.03 -6.79 8.87
C LEU A 46 0.28 -6.72 10.19
N GLU A 47 0.64 -7.54 11.17
CA GLU A 47 -0.01 -7.53 12.48
C GLU A 47 0.32 -6.25 13.27
N ASP A 48 1.59 -5.83 13.32
CA ASP A 48 2.02 -4.63 14.03
C ASP A 48 1.46 -3.37 13.39
N ASP A 49 1.57 -3.26 12.07
CA ASP A 49 1.00 -2.16 11.29
C ASP A 49 -0.51 -2.06 11.49
N THR A 50 -1.20 -3.21 11.56
CA THR A 50 -2.63 -3.27 11.81
C THR A 50 -2.99 -2.82 13.21
N ARG A 51 -2.24 -3.18 14.25
CA ARG A 51 -2.46 -2.71 15.63
C ARG A 51 -2.36 -1.18 15.72
N ASP A 52 -1.36 -0.60 15.06
CA ASP A 52 -1.19 0.85 15.00
C ASP A 52 -2.35 1.53 14.24
N LEU A 53 -2.74 0.97 13.09
CA LEU A 53 -3.86 1.49 12.30
C LEU A 53 -5.17 1.38 13.07
N TYR A 54 -5.44 0.26 13.71
CA TYR A 54 -6.64 0.03 14.51
C TYR A 54 -6.73 0.99 15.71
N ARG A 55 -5.59 1.28 16.35
CA ARG A 55 -5.50 2.29 17.41
C ARG A 55 -5.88 3.68 16.91
N VAL A 56 -5.39 4.07 15.72
CA VAL A 56 -5.76 5.36 15.09
C VAL A 56 -7.25 5.39 14.72
N MET A 57 -7.80 4.28 14.24
CA MET A 57 -9.22 4.15 13.93
C MET A 57 -10.07 4.32 15.20
N LYS A 58 -9.72 3.70 16.33
CA LYS A 58 -10.41 3.88 17.63
C LYS A 58 -10.38 5.34 18.06
N LEU A 59 -9.22 5.99 17.99
CA LEU A 59 -9.11 7.43 18.34
C LEU A 59 -9.99 8.32 17.46
N ALA A 60 -10.05 8.05 16.15
CA ALA A 60 -10.92 8.78 15.24
C ALA A 60 -12.40 8.55 15.56
N GLY A 61 -12.79 7.31 15.85
CA GLY A 61 -14.15 6.94 16.28
C GLY A 61 -14.58 7.68 17.54
N GLU A 62 -13.79 7.59 18.60
CA GLU A 62 -14.09 8.17 19.91
C GLU A 62 -14.07 9.71 19.91
N GLN A 63 -13.06 10.30 19.29
CA GLN A 63 -12.84 11.75 19.38
C GLN A 63 -13.67 12.59 18.41
N LYS A 64 -13.99 12.02 17.24
CA LYS A 64 -14.60 12.78 16.13
C LYS A 64 -15.97 12.27 15.72
N LEU A 65 -16.13 10.95 15.54
CA LEU A 65 -17.35 10.39 14.97
C LEU A 65 -18.46 10.28 16.01
N SER A 66 -18.21 9.69 17.16
CA SER A 66 -19.22 9.48 18.22
C SER A 66 -19.86 10.77 18.74
N LYS A 67 -19.17 11.91 18.59
CA LYS A 67 -19.68 13.22 18.99
C LYS A 67 -20.62 13.88 17.98
N LYS A 68 -20.66 13.38 16.75
CA LYS A 68 -21.34 14.01 15.62
C LYS A 68 -22.33 13.09 14.90
N LEU A 69 -22.16 11.79 15.04
CA LEU A 69 -22.90 10.78 14.28
C LEU A 69 -23.38 9.69 15.24
N GLU A 70 -24.60 9.25 15.02
CA GLU A 70 -25.11 7.99 15.58
C GLU A 70 -24.77 6.89 14.56
N VAL A 71 -23.71 6.12 14.85
CA VAL A 71 -23.23 5.06 13.97
C VAL A 71 -23.86 3.76 14.40
N THR A 72 -24.53 3.08 13.48
CA THR A 72 -25.20 1.78 13.71
C THR A 72 -24.27 0.60 13.39
N ASP A 73 -23.56 0.67 12.28
CA ASP A 73 -22.75 -0.42 11.77
C ASP A 73 -21.43 0.08 11.19
N PHE A 74 -20.40 -0.75 11.30
CA PHE A 74 -19.09 -0.47 10.73
C PHE A 74 -18.73 -1.48 9.66
N TYR A 75 -18.08 -0.97 8.62
CA TYR A 75 -17.54 -1.73 7.50
C TYR A 75 -16.10 -1.30 7.27
N VAL A 76 -15.24 -2.21 6.80
CA VAL A 76 -13.85 -1.88 6.50
C VAL A 76 -13.48 -2.34 5.09
N THR A 77 -12.79 -1.49 4.37
CA THR A 77 -12.26 -1.81 3.05
C THR A 77 -10.91 -1.17 2.82
N GLY A 78 -10.12 -1.80 1.99
CA GLY A 78 -8.83 -1.28 1.56
C GLY A 78 -8.41 -1.91 0.24
N TYR A 79 -7.53 -1.23 -0.48
CA TYR A 79 -6.97 -1.73 -1.72
C TYR A 79 -5.46 -1.97 -1.60
N SER A 80 -4.92 -2.88 -2.41
CA SER A 80 -3.50 -3.24 -2.39
C SER A 80 -3.06 -3.68 -0.99
N LEU A 81 -2.01 -3.11 -0.42
CA LEU A 81 -1.59 -3.34 0.97
C LEU A 81 -2.76 -3.08 1.97
N GLY A 82 -3.59 -2.06 1.71
CA GLY A 82 -4.79 -1.80 2.52
C GLY A 82 -5.81 -2.93 2.47
N GLY A 83 -5.87 -3.67 1.37
CA GLY A 83 -6.68 -4.89 1.25
C GLY A 83 -6.17 -6.00 2.16
N ALA A 84 -4.86 -6.24 2.21
CA ALA A 84 -4.28 -7.18 3.17
C ALA A 84 -4.51 -6.72 4.62
N GLN A 85 -4.32 -5.43 4.91
CA GLN A 85 -4.59 -4.87 6.24
C GLN A 85 -6.06 -5.01 6.65
N THR A 86 -7.00 -4.95 5.71
CA THR A 86 -8.43 -5.20 5.99
C THR A 86 -8.63 -6.58 6.63
N ALA A 87 -7.97 -7.62 6.13
CA ALA A 87 -8.05 -8.97 6.70
C ALA A 87 -7.53 -9.01 8.15
N PHE A 88 -6.38 -8.41 8.41
CA PHE A 88 -5.79 -8.36 9.75
C PHE A 88 -6.60 -7.47 10.71
N ILE A 89 -7.19 -6.36 10.23
CA ILE A 89 -8.11 -5.52 11.01
C ILE A 89 -9.34 -6.33 11.42
N MET A 90 -9.95 -7.07 10.52
CA MET A 90 -11.10 -7.92 10.81
C MET A 90 -10.77 -8.98 11.86
N LYS A 91 -9.60 -9.64 11.73
CA LYS A 91 -9.11 -10.62 12.71
C LYS A 91 -8.90 -9.98 14.09
N LEU A 92 -8.28 -8.81 14.14
CA LEU A 92 -8.05 -8.08 15.39
C LEU A 92 -9.35 -7.63 16.04
N ASP A 93 -10.31 -7.14 15.25
CA ASP A 93 -11.60 -6.65 15.76
C ASP A 93 -12.47 -7.77 16.35
N GLU A 94 -12.31 -9.02 15.92
CA GLU A 94 -12.99 -10.16 16.56
C GLU A 94 -12.55 -10.38 18.00
N GLN A 95 -11.32 -9.96 18.35
CA GLN A 95 -10.78 -10.03 19.68
C GLN A 95 -11.10 -8.75 20.48
N GLU A 96 -10.80 -7.59 19.91
CA GLU A 96 -10.92 -6.28 20.54
C GLU A 96 -12.37 -5.75 20.60
N LYS A 97 -13.19 -6.08 19.59
CA LYS A 97 -14.62 -5.74 19.47
C LYS A 97 -14.93 -4.25 19.58
N ALA A 98 -14.00 -3.37 19.15
CA ALA A 98 -14.22 -1.93 19.22
C ALA A 98 -15.19 -1.43 18.15
N PHE A 99 -15.23 -2.09 16.98
CA PHE A 99 -16.11 -1.73 15.88
C PHE A 99 -17.17 -2.78 15.61
N ASN A 100 -16.88 -4.05 15.86
CA ASN A 100 -17.75 -5.19 15.49
C ASN A 100 -18.14 -5.14 14.01
N PHE A 101 -17.13 -5.02 13.12
CA PHE A 101 -17.37 -4.87 11.68
C PHE A 101 -18.35 -5.90 11.14
N LYS A 102 -19.33 -5.44 10.36
CA LYS A 102 -20.31 -6.30 9.68
C LYS A 102 -19.70 -7.02 8.49
N LYS A 103 -18.94 -6.30 7.66
CA LYS A 103 -18.26 -6.82 6.48
C LYS A 103 -16.89 -6.16 6.31
N GLY A 104 -15.97 -6.93 5.71
CA GLY A 104 -14.68 -6.48 5.22
C GLY A 104 -14.53 -6.77 3.74
N LEU A 105 -14.14 -5.80 2.93
CA LEU A 105 -13.85 -5.99 1.51
C LEU A 105 -12.38 -5.74 1.22
N MET A 106 -11.70 -6.76 0.76
CA MET A 106 -10.31 -6.71 0.31
C MET A 106 -10.27 -6.46 -1.20
N ILE A 107 -9.58 -5.41 -1.64
CA ILE A 107 -9.49 -5.05 -3.06
C ILE A 107 -8.04 -5.22 -3.53
N ASN A 108 -7.81 -6.13 -4.47
CA ASN A 108 -6.48 -6.43 -5.04
C ASN A 108 -5.36 -6.56 -3.98
N PRO A 109 -5.56 -7.33 -2.89
CA PRO A 109 -4.51 -7.49 -1.88
C PRO A 109 -3.36 -8.35 -2.40
N PRO A 110 -2.10 -8.16 -1.95
CA PRO A 110 -1.04 -9.13 -2.14
C PRO A 110 -1.34 -10.41 -1.34
N VAL A 111 -0.98 -11.58 -1.85
CA VAL A 111 -0.96 -12.83 -1.05
C VAL A 111 0.23 -12.80 -0.12
N ARG A 112 1.42 -12.55 -0.66
CA ARG A 112 2.67 -12.37 0.08
C ARG A 112 3.25 -11.01 -0.22
N LEU A 113 3.33 -10.16 0.79
CA LEU A 113 3.83 -8.79 0.60
C LEU A 113 5.29 -8.80 0.11
N TYR A 114 6.11 -9.74 0.60
CA TYR A 114 7.51 -9.86 0.20
C TYR A 114 7.66 -10.13 -1.31
N SER A 115 6.93 -11.11 -1.86
CA SER A 115 6.97 -11.42 -3.30
C SER A 115 6.44 -10.26 -4.15
N SER A 116 5.31 -9.69 -3.76
CA SER A 116 4.71 -8.55 -4.47
C SER A 116 5.64 -7.33 -4.53
N ILE A 117 6.30 -7.01 -3.42
CA ILE A 117 7.28 -5.91 -3.38
C ILE A 117 8.51 -6.24 -4.23
N SER A 118 8.98 -7.49 -4.20
CA SER A 118 10.10 -7.94 -5.02
C SER A 118 9.78 -7.86 -6.52
N LEU A 119 8.53 -8.19 -6.92
CA LEU A 119 8.07 -8.01 -8.30
C LEU A 119 8.13 -6.54 -8.73
N LEU A 120 7.58 -5.64 -7.90
CA LEU A 120 7.60 -4.21 -8.18
C LEU A 120 9.02 -3.64 -8.27
N ASP A 121 9.93 -4.11 -7.42
CA ASP A 121 11.32 -3.66 -7.42
C ASP A 121 12.09 -4.15 -8.66
N ARG A 122 11.83 -5.39 -9.12
CA ARG A 122 12.37 -5.92 -10.37
C ARG A 122 11.91 -5.18 -11.63
N MET A 123 10.77 -4.47 -11.57
CA MET A 123 10.33 -3.66 -12.71
C MET A 123 11.32 -2.55 -13.11
N LEU A 124 12.24 -2.18 -12.22
CA LEU A 124 13.35 -1.29 -12.55
C LEU A 124 14.32 -1.85 -13.59
N GLU A 125 14.39 -3.18 -13.76
CA GLU A 125 15.21 -3.83 -14.79
C GLU A 125 14.78 -3.45 -16.21
N ASN A 126 13.52 -2.97 -16.37
CA ASN A 126 12.98 -2.47 -17.63
C ASN A 126 13.41 -1.01 -17.94
N ILE A 127 14.18 -0.36 -17.08
CA ILE A 127 14.71 0.97 -17.40
C ILE A 127 15.62 0.85 -18.63
N PRO A 128 15.42 1.65 -19.69
CA PRO A 128 16.28 1.66 -20.85
C PRO A 128 17.75 1.88 -20.47
N GLY A 129 18.60 0.90 -20.75
CA GLY A 129 19.99 0.88 -20.34
C GLY A 129 20.26 0.36 -18.92
N GLY A 130 19.24 -0.19 -18.24
CA GLY A 130 19.34 -0.84 -16.94
C GLY A 130 19.20 0.10 -15.75
N VAL A 131 19.23 -0.47 -14.54
CA VAL A 131 18.98 0.23 -13.26
C VAL A 131 19.98 1.36 -13.00
N ASP A 132 21.19 1.29 -13.53
CA ASP A 132 22.20 2.35 -13.40
C ASP A 132 21.76 3.66 -14.05
N ASN A 133 20.84 3.60 -15.01
CA ASN A 133 20.24 4.76 -15.65
C ASN A 133 19.02 5.34 -14.88
N PHE A 134 18.76 4.90 -13.66
CA PHE A 134 17.62 5.34 -12.87
C PHE A 134 17.44 6.87 -12.84
N TYR A 135 18.49 7.61 -12.54
CA TYR A 135 18.39 9.08 -12.47
C TYR A 135 18.19 9.75 -13.82
N GLN A 136 18.75 9.22 -14.88
CA GLN A 136 18.55 9.75 -16.24
C GLN A 136 17.09 9.52 -16.67
N PHE A 137 16.59 8.32 -16.45
CA PHE A 137 15.20 7.97 -16.73
C PHE A 137 14.23 8.81 -15.91
N TYR A 138 14.44 8.90 -14.59
CA TYR A 138 13.65 9.72 -13.68
C TYR A 138 13.62 11.21 -14.09
N ASN A 139 14.79 11.81 -14.38
CA ASN A 139 14.86 13.21 -14.77
C ASN A 139 14.14 13.46 -16.12
N ARG A 140 14.29 12.56 -17.09
CA ARG A 140 13.53 12.64 -18.37
C ARG A 140 12.02 12.69 -18.09
N LEU A 141 11.53 11.80 -17.25
CA LEU A 141 10.09 11.77 -16.89
C LEU A 141 9.62 13.07 -16.23
N VAL A 142 10.38 13.56 -15.27
CA VAL A 142 10.06 14.82 -14.56
C VAL A 142 10.04 15.99 -15.55
N GLU A 143 10.98 16.02 -16.51
CA GLU A 143 11.01 17.06 -17.55
C GLU A 143 9.83 16.96 -18.50
N GLU A 144 9.43 15.75 -18.92
CA GLU A 144 8.30 15.54 -19.83
C GLU A 144 6.98 15.86 -19.15
N ILE A 145 6.75 15.38 -17.95
CA ILE A 145 5.58 15.75 -17.13
C ILE A 145 5.57 17.26 -16.86
N GLY A 146 6.71 17.84 -16.56
CA GLY A 146 6.85 19.27 -16.34
C GLY A 146 6.54 20.11 -17.60
N ARG A 147 6.83 19.58 -18.80
CA ARG A 147 6.44 20.23 -20.07
C ARG A 147 4.93 20.20 -20.30
N VAL A 148 4.28 19.08 -19.98
CA VAL A 148 2.81 18.96 -20.03
C VAL A 148 2.17 19.92 -19.03
N TYR A 149 2.66 19.94 -17.79
CA TYR A 149 2.19 20.83 -16.73
C TYR A 149 2.26 22.31 -17.13
N LYS A 150 3.37 22.75 -17.74
CA LYS A 150 3.54 24.15 -18.20
C LYS A 150 2.62 24.53 -19.37
N ARG A 151 2.08 23.56 -20.11
CA ARG A 151 1.16 23.79 -21.24
C ARG A 151 -0.31 23.65 -20.85
N ALA A 152 -0.59 23.12 -19.66
CA ALA A 152 -1.95 22.96 -19.18
C ALA A 152 -2.54 24.30 -18.77
N ASP A 153 -3.75 24.59 -19.24
CA ASP A 153 -4.49 25.84 -18.96
C ASP A 153 -5.01 25.90 -17.51
N SER A 154 -4.93 24.81 -16.75
CA SER A 154 -5.31 24.73 -15.34
C SER A 154 -4.22 24.07 -14.50
N VAL A 155 -4.09 24.52 -13.25
CA VAL A 155 -3.09 24.01 -12.27
C VAL A 155 -3.57 22.74 -11.57
N GLU A 156 -4.75 22.23 -11.90
CA GLU A 156 -5.28 21.01 -11.29
C GLU A 156 -4.67 19.75 -11.93
N ILE A 157 -3.99 18.96 -11.12
CA ILE A 157 -3.51 17.61 -11.50
C ILE A 157 -4.70 16.66 -11.44
N GLY A 158 -5.57 16.74 -12.45
CA GLY A 158 -6.74 15.89 -12.61
C GLY A 158 -6.50 14.74 -13.60
N GLU A 159 -7.56 13.97 -13.87
CA GLU A 159 -7.51 12.83 -14.81
C GLU A 159 -7.07 13.26 -16.22
N ASP A 160 -7.53 14.40 -16.69
CA ASP A 160 -7.16 14.96 -18.00
C ASP A 160 -5.67 15.29 -18.09
N PHE A 161 -5.08 15.82 -17.01
CA PHE A 161 -3.65 16.10 -16.95
C PHE A 161 -2.85 14.81 -16.99
N LEU A 162 -3.23 13.79 -16.20
CA LEU A 162 -2.56 12.49 -16.16
C LEU A 162 -2.66 11.78 -17.53
N TYR A 163 -3.81 11.87 -18.19
CA TYR A 163 -3.99 11.34 -19.55
C TYR A 163 -3.12 12.06 -20.57
N GLN A 164 -3.04 13.38 -20.53
CA GLN A 164 -2.15 14.15 -21.39
C GLN A 164 -0.67 13.85 -21.12
N ALA A 165 -0.28 13.72 -19.85
CA ALA A 165 1.07 13.34 -19.47
C ALA A 165 1.43 11.93 -19.98
N PHE A 166 0.54 10.95 -19.81
CA PHE A 166 0.70 9.61 -20.35
C PHE A 166 0.85 9.61 -21.88
N ASN A 167 -0.03 10.31 -22.60
CA ASN A 167 0.05 10.42 -24.06
C ASN A 167 1.30 11.15 -24.55
N ALA A 168 1.81 12.12 -23.79
CA ALA A 168 3.03 12.84 -24.13
C ALA A 168 4.28 11.96 -23.98
N VAL A 169 4.31 11.10 -22.96
CA VAL A 169 5.38 10.12 -22.74
C VAL A 169 5.23 8.94 -23.70
N ASN A 170 3.97 8.54 -23.99
CA ASN A 170 3.60 7.38 -24.82
C ASN A 170 4.48 6.15 -24.56
N PRO A 171 4.55 5.69 -23.29
CA PRO A 171 5.46 4.63 -22.91
C PRO A 171 5.03 3.29 -23.53
N ASP A 172 5.97 2.50 -23.98
CA ASP A 172 5.75 1.09 -24.27
C ASP A 172 5.57 0.28 -22.97
N ASN A 173 5.34 -1.02 -23.09
CA ASN A 173 5.12 -1.87 -21.91
C ASN A 173 6.34 -1.94 -20.97
N GLU A 174 7.55 -1.89 -21.52
CA GLU A 174 8.79 -1.92 -20.74
C GLU A 174 8.98 -0.59 -20.01
N GLU A 175 8.80 0.52 -20.71
CA GLU A 175 8.85 1.86 -20.11
C GLU A 175 7.74 2.04 -19.05
N LEU A 176 6.54 1.48 -19.26
CA LEU A 176 5.46 1.50 -18.27
C LEU A 176 5.84 0.70 -17.03
N ALA A 177 6.42 -0.49 -17.18
CA ALA A 177 6.94 -1.28 -16.06
C ALA A 177 8.04 -0.51 -15.33
N ALA A 178 8.99 0.11 -16.05
CA ALA A 178 10.03 0.94 -15.48
C ALA A 178 9.44 2.13 -14.67
N LEU A 179 8.40 2.78 -15.18
CA LEU A 179 7.68 3.86 -14.48
C LEU A 179 7.09 3.40 -13.15
N ILE A 180 6.46 2.23 -13.14
CA ILE A 180 5.90 1.62 -11.92
C ILE A 180 7.04 1.33 -10.95
N GLY A 181 8.11 0.69 -11.40
CA GLY A 181 9.29 0.37 -10.59
C GLY A 181 9.94 1.61 -9.99
N VAL A 182 10.12 2.69 -10.76
CA VAL A 182 10.67 3.97 -10.27
C VAL A 182 9.77 4.60 -9.21
N SER A 183 8.47 4.64 -9.45
CA SER A 183 7.51 5.20 -8.49
C SER A 183 7.53 4.41 -7.18
N PHE A 184 7.59 3.09 -7.29
CA PHE A 184 7.70 2.20 -6.14
C PHE A 184 9.04 2.41 -5.39
N ARG A 185 10.18 2.47 -6.10
CA ARG A 185 11.50 2.69 -5.53
C ARG A 185 11.58 4.01 -4.75
N ILE A 186 11.03 5.10 -5.27
CA ILE A 186 11.00 6.39 -4.58
C ILE A 186 10.20 6.28 -3.27
N SER A 187 9.04 5.62 -3.32
CA SER A 187 8.20 5.43 -2.14
C SER A 187 8.88 4.56 -1.07
N SER A 188 9.49 3.44 -1.48
CA SER A 188 10.20 2.52 -0.57
C SER A 188 11.48 3.14 0.00
N ALA A 189 12.22 3.91 -0.79
CA ALA A 189 13.39 4.65 -0.33
C ALA A 189 13.03 5.69 0.75
N ASN A 190 11.93 6.43 0.55
CA ASN A 190 11.43 7.38 1.55
C ASN A 190 11.03 6.67 2.84
N MET A 191 10.36 5.53 2.75
CA MET A 191 10.00 4.70 3.90
C MET A 191 11.25 4.19 4.63
N ALA A 192 12.20 3.58 3.93
CA ALA A 192 13.44 3.06 4.49
C ALA A 192 14.26 4.15 5.18
N TYR A 193 14.41 5.31 4.55
CA TYR A 193 15.09 6.46 5.13
C TYR A 193 14.40 6.97 6.40
N THR A 194 13.08 7.06 6.39
CA THR A 194 12.31 7.48 7.56
C THR A 194 12.45 6.49 8.71
N SER A 195 12.40 5.18 8.41
CA SER A 195 12.64 4.12 9.39
C SER A 195 14.03 4.25 10.03
N ASP A 196 15.06 4.49 9.21
CA ASP A 196 16.44 4.64 9.70
C ASP A 196 16.62 5.93 10.55
N LEU A 197 15.91 7.00 10.20
CA LEU A 197 15.87 8.22 11.02
C LEU A 197 15.21 7.97 12.38
N MET A 198 14.10 7.24 12.42
CA MET A 198 13.32 7.00 13.64
C MET A 198 14.00 6.01 14.58
N THR A 199 14.73 5.05 14.04
CA THR A 199 15.37 3.97 14.82
C THR A 199 16.84 4.20 15.11
N ASP A 200 17.49 5.16 14.42
CA ASP A 200 18.94 5.41 14.46
C ASP A 200 19.79 4.15 14.18
N PHE A 201 19.27 3.27 13.29
CA PHE A 201 19.88 1.97 13.02
C PHE A 201 21.22 2.09 12.28
N GLY A 202 21.38 3.13 11.45
CA GLY A 202 22.62 3.39 10.72
C GLY A 202 22.74 2.70 9.38
N TYR A 203 21.62 2.42 8.71
CA TYR A 203 21.60 1.76 7.41
C TYR A 203 21.82 2.72 6.24
N ILE A 204 21.13 3.85 6.24
CA ILE A 204 21.21 4.90 5.23
C ILE A 204 21.93 6.11 5.77
N LYS A 205 21.55 6.54 6.96
CA LYS A 205 22.17 7.58 7.73
C LYS A 205 23.25 6.99 8.65
N PRO A 206 24.44 7.60 8.79
CA PRO A 206 25.39 7.17 9.82
C PRO A 206 24.73 7.14 11.20
N ALA A 207 24.91 6.06 11.96
CA ALA A 207 24.41 5.94 13.31
C ALA A 207 24.93 7.11 14.18
N ASN A 208 24.11 7.57 15.11
CA ASN A 208 24.37 8.73 15.97
C ASN A 208 24.52 10.09 15.24
N MET A 209 24.27 10.17 13.94
CA MET A 209 24.21 11.44 13.25
C MET A 209 22.93 12.17 13.62
N ILE A 210 23.05 13.32 14.25
CA ILE A 210 21.90 14.14 14.65
C ILE A 210 21.37 14.90 13.43
N MET A 211 20.12 14.59 13.06
CA MET A 211 19.40 15.32 12.05
C MET A 211 18.52 16.39 12.67
N THR A 212 18.51 17.56 12.08
CA THR A 212 17.69 18.72 12.49
C THR A 212 16.77 19.12 11.34
N LYS A 213 15.80 19.99 11.62
CA LYS A 213 14.91 20.56 10.57
C LYS A 213 15.68 21.29 9.44
N ASN A 214 16.94 21.66 9.68
CA ASN A 214 17.80 22.34 8.71
C ASN A 214 18.77 21.37 8.01
N SER A 215 18.80 20.09 8.40
CA SER A 215 19.66 19.11 7.77
C SER A 215 19.10 18.71 6.40
N SER A 216 19.96 18.73 5.38
CA SER A 216 19.55 18.30 4.04
C SER A 216 19.62 16.78 3.90
N PRO A 217 18.59 16.11 3.41
CA PRO A 217 18.66 14.69 3.06
C PRO A 217 19.44 14.41 1.76
N GLY A 218 19.96 15.47 1.10
CA GLY A 218 20.50 15.40 -0.27
C GLY A 218 21.64 14.41 -0.49
N LEU A 219 22.42 14.08 0.54
CA LEU A 219 23.48 13.08 0.44
C LEU A 219 22.99 11.66 0.71
N MET A 220 21.87 11.49 1.41
CA MET A 220 21.34 10.21 1.87
C MET A 220 20.28 9.66 0.93
N MET A 221 19.43 10.51 0.36
CA MET A 221 18.39 10.08 -0.59
C MET A 221 18.94 9.37 -1.83
N PRO A 222 20.06 9.81 -2.46
CA PRO A 222 20.68 9.05 -3.53
C PRO A 222 21.13 7.64 -3.12
N VAL A 223 21.56 7.45 -1.87
CA VAL A 223 21.87 6.12 -1.33
C VAL A 223 20.60 5.30 -1.20
N ALA A 224 19.56 5.86 -0.57
CA ALA A 224 18.28 5.20 -0.39
C ALA A 224 17.64 4.77 -1.74
N HIS A 225 17.73 5.59 -2.78
CA HIS A 225 17.20 5.25 -4.11
C HIS A 225 17.92 4.09 -4.81
N ARG A 226 19.14 3.74 -4.39
CA ARG A 226 19.91 2.61 -4.94
C ARG A 226 19.65 1.30 -4.22
N LEU A 227 19.06 1.36 -3.02
CA LEU A 227 18.78 0.18 -2.22
C LEU A 227 17.47 -0.47 -2.68
N GLY A 228 17.54 -1.72 -3.11
CA GLY A 228 16.38 -2.53 -3.44
C GLY A 228 15.61 -2.95 -2.19
N PHE A 229 14.40 -3.44 -2.40
CA PHE A 229 13.62 -3.98 -1.29
C PHE A 229 14.30 -5.20 -0.66
N THR A 230 14.89 -6.07 -1.47
CA THR A 230 15.64 -7.23 -0.96
C THR A 230 16.85 -6.81 -0.14
N ASP A 231 17.56 -5.75 -0.55
CA ASP A 231 18.65 -5.19 0.22
C ASP A 231 18.16 -4.64 1.56
N PHE A 232 17.09 -3.84 1.53
CA PHE A 232 16.44 -3.33 2.75
C PHE A 232 15.98 -4.45 3.67
N PHE A 233 15.33 -5.49 3.12
CA PHE A 233 14.86 -6.62 3.92
C PHE A 233 16.02 -7.36 4.59
N HIS A 234 17.09 -7.65 3.87
CA HIS A 234 18.20 -8.46 4.40
C HIS A 234 19.18 -7.68 5.28
N ALA A 235 19.43 -6.40 4.97
CA ALA A 235 20.42 -5.60 5.66
C ALA A 235 19.85 -4.70 6.77
N TYR A 236 18.54 -4.44 6.76
CA TYR A 236 17.91 -3.59 7.75
C TYR A 236 16.70 -4.27 8.45
N PHE A 237 15.65 -4.65 7.69
CA PHE A 237 14.39 -5.11 8.26
C PHE A 237 14.56 -6.38 9.11
N PHE A 238 15.19 -7.41 8.55
CA PHE A 238 15.44 -8.64 9.29
C PHE A 238 16.39 -8.43 10.49
N PRO A 239 17.57 -7.79 10.37
CA PRO A 239 18.43 -7.52 11.54
C PRO A 239 17.74 -6.67 12.61
N TYR A 240 16.90 -5.73 12.23
CA TYR A 240 16.14 -4.90 13.18
C TYR A 240 15.20 -5.74 14.04
N HIS A 241 14.45 -6.67 13.44
CA HIS A 241 13.54 -7.56 14.16
C HIS A 241 14.29 -8.61 14.96
N GLN A 242 15.36 -9.21 14.40
CA GLN A 242 16.18 -10.21 15.08
C GLN A 242 16.90 -9.64 16.33
N ALA A 243 17.29 -8.38 16.31
CA ALA A 243 17.88 -7.72 17.48
C ALA A 243 16.89 -7.57 18.65
N ARG A 244 15.58 -7.55 18.38
CA ARG A 244 14.50 -7.47 19.38
C ARG A 244 14.03 -8.83 19.84
N ASP A 245 14.01 -9.79 18.93
CA ASP A 245 13.67 -11.18 19.20
C ASP A 245 14.63 -12.10 18.43
N PRO A 246 15.62 -12.69 19.11
CA PRO A 246 16.60 -13.58 18.48
C PRO A 246 16.00 -14.86 17.86
N SER A 247 14.75 -15.22 18.18
CA SER A 247 14.06 -16.37 17.60
C SER A 247 13.52 -16.11 16.19
N VAL A 248 13.46 -14.84 15.78
CA VAL A 248 12.96 -14.43 14.46
C VAL A 248 13.86 -14.97 13.34
N THR A 249 13.24 -15.61 12.36
CA THR A 249 13.89 -16.07 11.13
C THR A 249 13.42 -15.28 9.92
N ARG A 250 14.21 -15.31 8.84
CA ARG A 250 13.81 -14.65 7.58
C ARG A 250 12.51 -15.21 7.01
N SER A 251 12.38 -16.53 7.01
CA SER A 251 11.15 -17.20 6.56
C SER A 251 9.95 -16.86 7.44
N GLY A 252 10.13 -16.78 8.75
CA GLY A 252 9.07 -16.39 9.67
C GLY A 252 8.60 -14.94 9.44
N LEU A 253 9.54 -14.01 9.16
CA LEU A 253 9.15 -12.63 8.80
C LEU A 253 8.41 -12.55 7.47
N ILE A 254 8.86 -13.30 6.46
CA ILE A 254 8.17 -13.35 5.16
C ILE A 254 6.74 -13.89 5.32
N GLU A 255 6.56 -14.92 6.15
CA GLU A 255 5.25 -15.46 6.47
C GLU A 255 4.38 -14.43 7.22
N ALA A 256 4.91 -13.77 8.25
CA ALA A 256 4.22 -12.70 8.99
C ALA A 256 3.86 -11.46 8.13
N MET A 257 4.44 -11.35 6.94
CA MET A 257 4.10 -10.36 5.92
C MET A 257 3.10 -10.89 4.86
N SER A 258 2.37 -11.97 5.16
CA SER A 258 1.57 -12.71 4.18
C SER A 258 0.15 -12.95 4.68
N LEU A 259 -0.80 -13.05 3.74
CA LEU A 259 -2.16 -13.53 4.05
C LEU A 259 -2.18 -15.02 4.41
N THR A 260 -1.16 -15.78 3.99
CA THR A 260 -1.01 -17.19 4.36
C THR A 260 -0.83 -17.39 5.86
N ASP A 261 -0.24 -16.41 6.57
CA ASP A 261 -0.12 -16.42 8.04
C ASP A 261 -1.48 -16.50 8.77
N ILE A 262 -2.53 -16.00 8.12
CA ILE A 262 -3.90 -15.99 8.66
C ILE A 262 -4.88 -16.80 7.80
N GLU A 263 -4.40 -17.75 6.99
CA GLU A 263 -5.23 -18.50 6.04
C GLU A 263 -6.40 -19.22 6.73
N ASP A 264 -6.16 -19.91 7.83
CA ASP A 264 -7.22 -20.64 8.57
C ASP A 264 -8.35 -19.69 9.03
N TYR A 265 -7.96 -18.49 9.47
CA TYR A 265 -8.93 -17.45 9.81
C TYR A 265 -9.72 -17.02 8.57
N LEU A 266 -9.06 -16.73 7.44
CA LEU A 266 -9.71 -16.28 6.21
C LEU A 266 -10.67 -17.32 5.64
N ARG A 267 -10.35 -18.59 5.77
CA ARG A 267 -11.25 -19.69 5.36
C ARG A 267 -12.56 -19.69 6.13
N SER A 268 -12.53 -19.38 7.42
CA SER A 268 -13.68 -19.38 8.33
C SER A 268 -14.39 -18.02 8.43
N ALA A 269 -13.78 -16.94 8.01
CA ALA A 269 -14.27 -15.57 8.17
C ALA A 269 -15.32 -15.20 7.11
N GLU A 270 -16.56 -15.61 7.28
CA GLU A 270 -17.67 -15.39 6.32
C GLU A 270 -17.96 -13.91 6.02
N LYS A 271 -17.55 -13.01 6.93
CA LYS A 271 -17.72 -11.57 6.79
C LYS A 271 -16.72 -10.90 5.83
N ILE A 272 -15.70 -11.63 5.37
CA ILE A 272 -14.65 -11.07 4.53
C ILE A 272 -14.85 -11.53 3.10
N GLU A 273 -14.91 -10.57 2.19
CA GLU A 273 -14.95 -10.79 0.76
C GLU A 273 -13.72 -10.19 0.08
N VAL A 274 -13.36 -10.73 -1.07
CA VAL A 274 -12.22 -10.24 -1.86
C VAL A 274 -12.63 -10.02 -3.31
N MET A 275 -12.21 -8.89 -3.87
CA MET A 275 -12.22 -8.68 -5.31
C MET A 275 -10.79 -8.55 -5.83
N HIS A 276 -10.51 -9.17 -6.95
CA HIS A 276 -9.18 -9.23 -7.53
C HIS A 276 -9.20 -9.27 -9.06
N ASN A 277 -8.06 -9.15 -9.70
CA ASN A 277 -7.91 -9.26 -11.15
C ASN A 277 -6.95 -10.41 -11.49
N GLU A 278 -7.32 -11.20 -12.50
CA GLU A 278 -6.51 -12.35 -12.97
C GLU A 278 -5.11 -11.94 -13.39
N ASN A 279 -5.01 -10.77 -14.04
CA ASN A 279 -3.76 -10.24 -14.58
C ASN A 279 -3.09 -9.20 -13.65
N ASP A 280 -3.26 -9.33 -12.35
CA ASP A 280 -2.62 -8.41 -11.40
C ASP A 280 -1.11 -8.60 -11.36
N ILE A 281 -0.38 -7.52 -11.64
CA ILE A 281 1.08 -7.53 -11.81
C ILE A 281 1.88 -7.70 -10.50
N ILE A 282 1.21 -7.60 -9.35
CA ILE A 282 1.88 -7.78 -8.04
C ILE A 282 1.80 -9.21 -7.53
N LEU A 283 1.12 -10.11 -8.23
CA LEU A 283 1.03 -11.52 -7.87
C LEU A 283 2.06 -12.35 -8.66
N GLU A 284 2.71 -13.27 -7.97
CA GLU A 284 3.49 -14.32 -8.65
C GLU A 284 2.53 -15.29 -9.38
N PRO A 285 2.99 -15.96 -10.44
CA PRO A 285 2.17 -16.93 -11.16
C PRO A 285 1.55 -17.97 -10.22
N GLY A 286 0.23 -18.12 -10.28
CA GLY A 286 -0.54 -19.05 -9.44
C GLY A 286 -0.99 -18.47 -8.08
N GLU A 287 -0.50 -17.33 -7.63
CA GLU A 287 -0.97 -16.74 -6.36
C GLU A 287 -2.45 -16.32 -6.39
N ILE A 288 -3.02 -16.05 -7.56
CA ILE A 288 -4.44 -15.74 -7.69
C ILE A 288 -5.35 -16.91 -7.23
N ASP A 289 -4.86 -18.14 -7.32
CA ASP A 289 -5.61 -19.32 -6.90
C ASP A 289 -5.78 -19.40 -5.37
N PHE A 290 -4.89 -18.79 -4.60
CA PHE A 290 -5.08 -18.61 -3.16
C PHE A 290 -6.45 -17.98 -2.84
N PHE A 291 -6.83 -16.94 -3.56
CA PHE A 291 -8.13 -16.28 -3.31
C PHE A 291 -9.30 -17.16 -3.70
N ARG A 292 -9.20 -17.94 -4.77
CA ARG A 292 -10.23 -18.91 -5.16
C ARG A 292 -10.42 -20.01 -4.14
N GLU A 293 -9.32 -20.55 -3.64
CA GLU A 293 -9.32 -21.67 -2.70
C GLU A 293 -9.74 -21.27 -1.29
N VAL A 294 -9.27 -20.11 -0.81
CA VAL A 294 -9.53 -19.64 0.55
C VAL A 294 -10.92 -19.02 0.68
N PHE A 295 -11.33 -18.24 -0.30
CA PHE A 295 -12.57 -17.47 -0.21
C PHE A 295 -13.75 -18.15 -0.95
N GLY A 296 -13.49 -19.02 -1.93
CA GLY A 296 -14.54 -19.67 -2.71
C GLY A 296 -15.52 -18.65 -3.33
N PRO A 297 -16.83 -18.74 -3.04
CA PRO A 297 -17.84 -17.82 -3.58
C PRO A 297 -17.69 -16.36 -3.09
N ARG A 298 -16.92 -16.12 -2.03
CA ARG A 298 -16.61 -14.78 -1.52
C ARG A 298 -15.48 -14.08 -2.30
N ALA A 299 -14.88 -14.76 -3.28
CA ALA A 299 -13.88 -14.20 -4.17
C ALA A 299 -14.50 -13.78 -5.51
N LYS A 300 -14.46 -12.50 -5.82
CA LYS A 300 -14.82 -11.96 -7.13
C LYS A 300 -13.56 -11.68 -7.94
N ILE A 301 -13.22 -12.57 -8.88
CA ILE A 301 -12.05 -12.42 -9.74
C ILE A 301 -12.49 -11.92 -11.11
N TYR A 302 -11.97 -10.78 -11.52
CA TYR A 302 -12.18 -10.20 -12.85
C TYR A 302 -11.09 -10.68 -13.82
N PRO A 303 -11.39 -10.90 -15.10
CA PRO A 303 -10.41 -11.42 -16.05
C PRO A 303 -9.30 -10.42 -16.35
N THR A 304 -9.59 -9.11 -16.23
CA THR A 304 -8.65 -8.03 -16.52
C THR A 304 -8.86 -6.87 -15.57
N GLY A 305 -7.83 -6.02 -15.43
CA GLY A 305 -7.86 -4.84 -14.56
C GLY A 305 -6.50 -4.50 -14.00
N GLY A 306 -5.52 -5.39 -14.13
CA GLY A 306 -4.19 -5.19 -13.55
C GLY A 306 -4.27 -4.93 -12.04
N HIS A 307 -3.36 -4.14 -11.51
CA HIS A 307 -3.35 -3.78 -10.09
C HIS A 307 -4.27 -2.58 -9.83
N CYS A 308 -5.50 -2.84 -9.38
CA CYS A 308 -6.52 -1.82 -9.03
C CYS A 308 -7.01 -0.95 -10.20
N GLY A 309 -6.60 -1.18 -11.45
CA GLY A 309 -6.89 -0.28 -12.56
C GLY A 309 -8.37 -0.22 -12.98
N ASN A 310 -9.16 -1.22 -12.59
CA ASN A 310 -10.58 -1.29 -12.88
C ASN A 310 -11.50 -0.86 -11.73
N MET A 311 -10.95 -0.36 -10.61
CA MET A 311 -11.75 0.00 -9.42
C MET A 311 -12.86 1.01 -9.72
N ALA A 312 -12.65 1.95 -10.65
CA ALA A 312 -13.62 2.97 -11.00
C ALA A 312 -14.68 2.48 -12.01
N TYR A 313 -14.58 1.26 -12.54
CA TYR A 313 -15.55 0.75 -13.48
C TYR A 313 -16.90 0.51 -12.80
N ARG A 314 -17.98 0.83 -13.51
CA ARG A 314 -19.34 0.80 -12.98
C ARG A 314 -19.70 -0.50 -12.28
N ASP A 315 -19.37 -1.64 -12.89
CA ASP A 315 -19.72 -2.95 -12.35
C ASP A 315 -18.90 -3.28 -11.09
N ASN A 316 -17.63 -2.83 -11.04
CA ASN A 316 -16.77 -2.99 -9.87
C ASN A 316 -17.26 -2.13 -8.71
N VAL A 317 -17.64 -0.86 -9.01
CA VAL A 317 -18.25 0.04 -8.00
C VAL A 317 -19.56 -0.54 -7.48
N ALA A 318 -20.42 -1.09 -8.37
CA ALA A 318 -21.66 -1.72 -7.96
C ALA A 318 -21.41 -2.94 -7.05
N HIS A 319 -20.41 -3.77 -7.37
CA HIS A 319 -20.02 -4.90 -6.52
C HIS A 319 -19.48 -4.44 -5.16
N MET A 320 -18.57 -3.44 -5.12
CA MET A 320 -18.06 -2.91 -3.86
C MET A 320 -19.18 -2.41 -2.94
N VAL A 321 -20.18 -1.73 -3.51
CA VAL A 321 -21.33 -1.23 -2.76
C VAL A 321 -22.24 -2.37 -2.29
N SER A 322 -22.51 -3.38 -3.14
CA SER A 322 -23.36 -4.53 -2.75
C SER A 322 -22.81 -5.30 -1.54
N VAL A 323 -21.49 -5.47 -1.46
CA VAL A 323 -20.85 -6.18 -0.32
C VAL A 323 -21.18 -5.55 1.04
N VAL A 324 -21.35 -4.24 1.10
CA VAL A 324 -21.63 -3.52 2.36
C VAL A 324 -23.12 -3.20 2.56
N GLN A 325 -23.98 -3.55 1.61
CA GLN A 325 -25.44 -3.37 1.72
C GLN A 325 -26.17 -4.66 2.07
N ASP A 326 -25.53 -5.83 1.83
CA ASP A 326 -26.02 -7.17 2.19
C ASP A 326 -25.65 -7.50 3.67
#